data_5df28a6ad6a148d5306be11244e1f05d
#
_entry.id   5df28a6ad6a148d5306be11244e1f05d
#
_cell.length_a   1.000
_cell.length_b   1.000
_cell.length_c   1.000
_cell.angle_alpha   90.00
_cell.angle_beta   90.00
_cell.angle_gamma   90.00
#
_symmetry.space_group_name_H-M   'P 1'
#
loop_
_entity.id
_entity.type
_entity.pdbx_description
1 polymer ?
#
loop_
_entity_poly.entity_id
_entity_poly.type
_entity_poly.pdbx_seq_one_letter_code
_entity_poly.pdbx_strand_id
1 'polypeptide(L)'
;MPHPGPRAAAYALAWVFAVALAVDLLWMPVQVGDSLGEILAAQASPSVWTAFIGSFGTEAYLRPLRIAQIKGLFDLAQGNHYWLVYRGFHALLIVAALLLFVRALRVRTATDLSAAACALVVLVGLHTFRGVVQEAFPINHFLEMVVLCLIALNLAQSRPSVWIDVGAVLTFVTAALTLESGLLVWVVVVAAWVVGWRGVSMRGLAAMTVLVIGYAYVRFVLLSTGVPALSERSSGYLLEMLDPPELQRRFGSQPIWFYAYNMAASVSSVLFTEPQDGVFEMVSSWLNRQPMWRVALPFATSLMTTGLLLWSAARRLRHGERLDEGARMMIVFAAVLAANATLSFAYTKDEIMSVAGAFYALAIYAAVQDAATKGTSLRQAPSMAIALLLCALATGWSIRAVGVHYVLRSQAVKHQIDWVELPERWKRDGSWPSDPDEQQLILRLRDDALAFTLPNTRLGRPEWPDRLWLE
;
A
#
# COMPACT_ATOMS: atom_id res chain seq x y z
N MET A 1 37.76 5.44 -11.29
CA MET A 1 36.43 6.04 -11.23
C MET A 1 36.12 6.40 -9.79
N PRO A 2 35.70 7.60 -9.43
CA PRO A 2 35.33 7.91 -8.06
C PRO A 2 34.14 6.99 -7.67
N HIS A 3 34.25 6.34 -6.50
CA HIS A 3 33.17 5.51 -5.99
C HIS A 3 31.91 6.37 -5.80
N PRO A 4 30.73 5.94 -6.27
CA PRO A 4 29.50 6.66 -6.02
C PRO A 4 29.31 6.80 -4.51
N GLY A 5 29.00 8.01 -4.04
CA GLY A 5 28.74 8.24 -2.63
C GLY A 5 27.53 7.40 -2.15
N PRO A 6 27.40 7.12 -0.83
CA PRO A 6 26.34 6.26 -0.29
C PRO A 6 24.92 6.64 -0.72
N ARG A 7 24.69 7.94 -0.90
CA ARG A 7 23.42 8.47 -1.41
C ARG A 7 23.12 8.02 -2.85
N ALA A 8 24.10 8.13 -3.75
CA ALA A 8 23.95 7.69 -5.13
C ALA A 8 23.71 6.18 -5.22
N ALA A 9 24.43 5.40 -4.38
CA ALA A 9 24.24 3.96 -4.29
C ALA A 9 22.83 3.60 -3.80
N ALA A 10 22.26 4.33 -2.82
CA ALA A 10 20.90 4.11 -2.35
C ALA A 10 19.84 4.37 -3.44
N TYR A 11 20.02 5.44 -4.24
CA TYR A 11 19.15 5.69 -5.40
C TYR A 11 19.32 4.63 -6.50
N ALA A 12 20.54 4.18 -6.76
CA ALA A 12 20.78 3.09 -7.72
C ALA A 12 20.08 1.81 -7.27
N LEU A 13 20.15 1.48 -5.97
CA LEU A 13 19.42 0.34 -5.40
C LEU A 13 17.90 0.50 -5.54
N ALA A 14 17.35 1.68 -5.23
CA ALA A 14 15.93 1.96 -5.43
C ALA A 14 15.51 1.80 -6.90
N TRP A 15 16.32 2.25 -7.84
CA TRP A 15 16.09 2.05 -9.26
C TRP A 15 16.08 0.57 -9.66
N VAL A 16 17.02 -0.23 -9.14
CA VAL A 16 17.05 -1.68 -9.38
C VAL A 16 15.75 -2.34 -8.91
N PHE A 17 15.31 -2.04 -7.67
CA PHE A 17 14.04 -2.55 -7.16
C PHE A 17 12.84 -2.03 -7.97
N ALA A 18 12.83 -0.75 -8.33
CA ALA A 18 11.74 -0.15 -9.09
C ALA A 18 11.59 -0.80 -10.49
N VAL A 19 12.71 -0.98 -11.18
CA VAL A 19 12.72 -1.65 -12.49
C VAL A 19 12.29 -3.11 -12.36
N ALA A 20 12.80 -3.84 -11.36
CA ALA A 20 12.43 -5.23 -11.12
C ALA A 20 10.92 -5.37 -10.85
N LEU A 21 10.34 -4.50 -10.00
CA LEU A 21 8.91 -4.50 -9.72
C LEU A 21 8.05 -4.05 -10.91
N ALA A 22 8.52 -3.06 -11.68
CA ALA A 22 7.83 -2.61 -12.88
C ALA A 22 7.81 -3.68 -13.97
N VAL A 23 8.93 -4.37 -14.17
CA VAL A 23 9.00 -5.52 -15.09
C VAL A 23 8.08 -6.63 -14.62
N ASP A 24 8.12 -6.97 -13.32
CA ASP A 24 7.23 -7.96 -12.72
C ASP A 24 5.76 -7.61 -12.93
N LEU A 25 5.38 -6.35 -12.68
CA LEU A 25 4.03 -5.85 -12.95
C LEU A 25 3.61 -6.02 -14.41
N LEU A 26 4.48 -5.66 -15.36
CA LEU A 26 4.18 -5.79 -16.79
C LEU A 26 3.99 -7.25 -17.23
N TRP A 27 4.60 -8.20 -16.50
CA TRP A 27 4.47 -9.63 -16.75
C TRP A 27 3.33 -10.30 -15.96
N MET A 28 2.68 -9.56 -15.06
CA MET A 28 1.56 -10.07 -14.27
C MET A 28 0.32 -10.19 -15.17
N PRO A 29 -0.42 -11.30 -15.08
CA PRO A 29 -1.71 -11.44 -15.79
C PRO A 29 -2.65 -10.28 -15.49
N VAL A 30 -3.35 -9.79 -16.51
CA VAL A 30 -4.33 -8.71 -16.35
C VAL A 30 -5.56 -9.24 -15.62
N GLN A 31 -5.98 -8.50 -14.60
CA GLN A 31 -7.20 -8.75 -13.85
C GLN A 31 -8.14 -7.59 -14.09
N VAL A 32 -9.38 -7.85 -14.45
CA VAL A 32 -10.36 -6.80 -14.66
C VAL A 32 -11.36 -6.76 -13.50
N GLY A 33 -11.88 -7.88 -13.07
CA GLY A 33 -12.69 -8.03 -11.86
C GLY A 33 -13.60 -6.84 -11.53
N ASP A 34 -13.49 -6.34 -10.31
CA ASP A 34 -14.24 -5.20 -9.80
C ASP A 34 -14.01 -3.89 -10.59
N SER A 35 -12.91 -3.82 -11.34
CA SER A 35 -12.56 -2.63 -12.14
C SER A 35 -13.37 -2.47 -13.41
N LEU A 36 -14.12 -3.49 -13.83
CA LEU A 36 -14.91 -3.44 -15.06
C LEU A 36 -15.91 -2.30 -15.05
N GLY A 37 -16.65 -2.14 -13.94
CA GLY A 37 -17.64 -1.06 -13.79
C GLY A 37 -17.03 0.33 -13.94
N GLU A 38 -15.82 0.53 -13.43
CA GLU A 38 -15.10 1.81 -13.55
C GLU A 38 -14.63 2.08 -14.99
N ILE A 39 -14.23 1.04 -15.72
CA ILE A 39 -13.82 1.15 -17.13
C ILE A 39 -15.04 1.41 -18.02
N LEU A 40 -16.17 0.75 -17.78
CA LEU A 40 -17.43 1.00 -18.49
C LEU A 40 -17.95 2.42 -18.23
N ALA A 41 -17.90 2.89 -16.99
CA ALA A 41 -18.23 4.27 -16.66
C ALA A 41 -17.29 5.28 -17.35
N ALA A 42 -16.00 4.96 -17.47
CA ALA A 42 -15.07 5.77 -18.23
C ALA A 42 -15.40 5.80 -19.73
N GLN A 43 -15.80 4.67 -20.32
CA GLN A 43 -16.28 4.62 -21.70
C GLN A 43 -17.53 5.49 -21.91
N ALA A 44 -18.51 5.37 -21.05
CA ALA A 44 -19.78 6.11 -21.13
C ALA A 44 -19.61 7.64 -20.90
N SER A 45 -18.54 8.07 -20.23
CA SER A 45 -18.29 9.48 -19.96
C SER A 45 -17.74 10.19 -21.21
N PRO A 46 -18.33 11.30 -21.66
CA PRO A 46 -17.89 12.00 -22.90
C PRO A 46 -16.55 12.73 -22.72
N SER A 47 -16.14 13.08 -21.49
CA SER A 47 -14.86 13.75 -21.21
C SER A 47 -14.39 13.52 -19.79
N VAL A 48 -13.08 13.77 -19.57
CA VAL A 48 -12.48 13.75 -18.22
C VAL A 48 -13.19 14.71 -17.27
N TRP A 49 -13.60 15.87 -17.76
CA TRP A 49 -14.34 16.87 -16.97
C TRP A 49 -15.73 16.39 -16.58
N THR A 50 -16.45 15.76 -17.51
CA THR A 50 -17.78 15.17 -17.22
C THR A 50 -17.66 14.03 -16.20
N ALA A 51 -16.65 13.19 -16.35
CA ALA A 51 -16.34 12.12 -15.40
C ALA A 51 -16.03 12.68 -13.99
N PHE A 52 -15.26 13.78 -13.92
CA PHE A 52 -14.95 14.47 -12.66
C PHE A 52 -16.21 15.04 -11.97
N ILE A 53 -17.01 15.79 -12.69
CA ILE A 53 -18.23 16.43 -12.13
C ILE A 53 -19.31 15.41 -11.83
N GLY A 54 -19.52 14.43 -12.70
CA GLY A 54 -20.57 13.42 -12.54
C GLY A 54 -20.46 12.62 -11.25
N SER A 55 -19.24 12.45 -10.74
CA SER A 55 -19.01 11.71 -9.49
C SER A 55 -19.42 12.44 -8.21
N PHE A 56 -19.77 13.74 -8.27
CA PHE A 56 -20.25 14.47 -7.09
C PHE A 56 -21.70 14.18 -6.69
N GLY A 57 -22.48 13.56 -7.56
CA GLY A 57 -23.93 13.39 -7.32
C GLY A 57 -24.41 11.94 -7.23
N THR A 58 -23.60 10.97 -7.58
CA THR A 58 -24.06 9.60 -7.84
C THR A 58 -23.44 8.52 -6.94
N GLU A 59 -22.38 8.82 -6.22
CA GLU A 59 -21.63 7.81 -5.48
C GLU A 59 -21.66 8.02 -3.97
N ALA A 60 -21.68 6.90 -3.23
CA ALA A 60 -21.51 6.87 -1.78
C ALA A 60 -20.13 7.39 -1.33
N TYR A 61 -19.20 7.59 -2.27
CA TYR A 61 -17.82 8.02 -2.02
C TYR A 61 -17.50 9.30 -2.78
N LEU A 62 -16.85 10.26 -2.15
CA LEU A 62 -16.35 11.47 -2.81
C LEU A 62 -14.98 11.23 -3.44
N ARG A 63 -14.95 10.69 -4.67
CA ARG A 63 -13.71 10.31 -5.39
C ARG A 63 -13.65 10.86 -6.83
N PRO A 64 -13.93 12.15 -7.04
CA PRO A 64 -14.05 12.70 -8.40
C PRO A 64 -12.75 12.58 -9.21
N LEU A 65 -11.59 12.70 -8.56
CA LEU A 65 -10.31 12.64 -9.24
C LEU A 65 -9.97 11.19 -9.65
N ARG A 66 -10.39 10.19 -8.88
CA ARG A 66 -10.23 8.77 -9.24
C ARG A 66 -10.88 8.48 -10.59
N ILE A 67 -12.16 8.82 -10.74
CA ILE A 67 -12.90 8.57 -11.98
C ILE A 67 -12.32 9.36 -13.15
N ALA A 68 -11.93 10.63 -12.92
CA ALA A 68 -11.28 11.45 -13.92
C ALA A 68 -9.93 10.87 -14.41
N GLN A 69 -9.12 10.29 -13.50
CA GLN A 69 -7.85 9.64 -13.85
C GLN A 69 -8.10 8.40 -14.71
N ILE A 70 -9.06 7.55 -14.33
CA ILE A 70 -9.41 6.34 -15.11
C ILE A 70 -9.85 6.75 -16.50
N LYS A 71 -10.72 7.78 -16.62
CA LYS A 71 -11.16 8.32 -17.91
C LYS A 71 -10.02 8.88 -18.73
N GLY A 72 -9.13 9.66 -18.11
CA GLY A 72 -7.98 10.23 -18.82
C GLY A 72 -7.05 9.16 -19.41
N LEU A 73 -6.76 8.11 -18.66
CA LEU A 73 -5.96 6.99 -19.15
C LEU A 73 -6.72 6.14 -20.18
N PHE A 74 -8.04 5.99 -20.03
CA PHE A 74 -8.91 5.34 -21.01
C PHE A 74 -8.84 6.06 -22.36
N ASP A 75 -8.99 7.38 -22.37
CA ASP A 75 -8.90 8.19 -23.58
C ASP A 75 -7.51 8.16 -24.22
N LEU A 76 -6.45 8.13 -23.36
CA LEU A 76 -5.08 8.00 -23.84
C LEU A 76 -4.82 6.67 -24.55
N ALA A 77 -5.48 5.61 -24.11
CA ALA A 77 -5.39 4.28 -24.72
C ALA A 77 -6.08 4.19 -26.11
N GLN A 78 -6.94 5.14 -26.46
CA GLN A 78 -7.64 5.24 -27.75
C GLN A 78 -8.33 3.95 -28.23
N GLY A 79 -8.90 3.20 -27.30
CA GLY A 79 -9.61 1.95 -27.59
C GLY A 79 -8.74 0.71 -27.80
N ASN A 80 -7.40 0.84 -27.71
CA ASN A 80 -6.44 -0.24 -27.84
C ASN A 80 -5.39 -0.15 -26.72
N HIS A 81 -4.81 -1.29 -26.33
CA HIS A 81 -3.71 -1.34 -25.37
C HIS A 81 -4.00 -0.72 -23.99
N TYR A 82 -5.24 -0.85 -23.51
CA TYR A 82 -5.63 -0.33 -22.19
C TYR A 82 -4.71 -0.80 -21.07
N TRP A 83 -4.36 -2.08 -21.08
CA TRP A 83 -3.49 -2.64 -20.07
C TRP A 83 -2.11 -1.98 -20.07
N LEU A 84 -1.53 -1.68 -21.24
CA LEU A 84 -0.21 -1.04 -21.34
C LEU A 84 -0.24 0.37 -20.73
N VAL A 85 -1.27 1.15 -21.02
CA VAL A 85 -1.43 2.52 -20.50
C VAL A 85 -1.63 2.49 -19.00
N TYR A 86 -2.55 1.67 -18.49
CA TYR A 86 -2.79 1.55 -17.06
C TYR A 86 -1.58 0.98 -16.32
N ARG A 87 -0.95 -0.08 -16.82
CA ARG A 87 0.26 -0.67 -16.23
C ARG A 87 1.46 0.26 -16.33
N GLY A 88 1.59 1.03 -17.40
CA GLY A 88 2.61 2.06 -17.53
C GLY A 88 2.48 3.15 -16.47
N PHE A 89 1.27 3.64 -16.24
CA PHE A 89 1.00 4.59 -15.15
C PHE A 89 1.32 3.99 -13.78
N HIS A 90 0.90 2.75 -13.54
CA HIS A 90 1.21 2.04 -12.30
C HIS A 90 2.73 1.84 -12.12
N ALA A 91 3.47 1.49 -13.16
CA ALA A 91 4.93 1.40 -13.12
C ALA A 91 5.59 2.73 -12.74
N LEU A 92 5.06 3.86 -13.23
CA LEU A 92 5.52 5.19 -12.81
C LEU A 92 5.27 5.45 -11.31
N LEU A 93 4.13 5.01 -10.78
CA LEU A 93 3.85 5.11 -9.34
C LEU A 93 4.83 4.27 -8.51
N ILE A 94 5.20 3.06 -8.96
CA ILE A 94 6.21 2.22 -8.30
C ILE A 94 7.55 2.93 -8.25
N VAL A 95 8.01 3.45 -9.39
CA VAL A 95 9.27 4.21 -9.48
C VAL A 95 9.23 5.41 -8.53
N ALA A 96 8.15 6.20 -8.57
CA ALA A 96 7.98 7.36 -7.70
C ALA A 96 8.01 6.95 -6.22
N ALA A 97 7.29 5.90 -5.82
CA ALA A 97 7.25 5.43 -4.44
C ALA A 97 8.65 5.07 -3.92
N LEU A 98 9.43 4.28 -4.66
CA LEU A 98 10.74 3.83 -4.20
C LEU A 98 11.78 4.96 -4.18
N LEU A 99 11.76 5.88 -5.16
CA LEU A 99 12.66 7.02 -5.18
C LEU A 99 12.34 8.02 -4.06
N LEU A 100 11.05 8.30 -3.82
CA LEU A 100 10.59 9.16 -2.72
C LEU A 100 10.88 8.53 -1.36
N PHE A 101 10.74 7.20 -1.23
CA PHE A 101 11.09 6.46 -0.04
C PHE A 101 12.58 6.65 0.30
N VAL A 102 13.49 6.37 -0.64
CA VAL A 102 14.93 6.56 -0.43
C VAL A 102 15.28 8.02 -0.17
N ARG A 103 14.61 8.97 -0.83
CA ARG A 103 14.80 10.40 -0.56
C ARG A 103 14.48 10.76 0.89
N ALA A 104 13.41 10.19 1.46
CA ALA A 104 13.00 10.41 2.84
C ALA A 104 14.00 9.86 3.87
N LEU A 105 14.76 8.81 3.53
CA LEU A 105 15.78 8.21 4.41
C LEU A 105 17.02 9.09 4.62
N ARG A 106 17.32 10.02 3.72
CA ARG A 106 18.47 10.95 3.81
C ARG A 106 19.82 10.26 4.01
N VAL A 107 20.08 9.20 3.26
CA VAL A 107 21.31 8.39 3.33
C VAL A 107 22.56 9.25 3.16
N ARG A 108 23.53 9.12 4.08
CA ARG A 108 24.80 9.90 4.10
C ARG A 108 26.04 9.02 4.27
N THR A 109 25.91 7.92 5.01
CA THR A 109 27.02 7.03 5.38
C THR A 109 26.83 5.62 4.80
N ALA A 110 27.86 4.78 4.86
CA ALA A 110 27.77 3.38 4.48
C ALA A 110 26.80 2.60 5.40
N THR A 111 26.74 2.95 6.69
CA THR A 111 25.78 2.37 7.63
C THR A 111 24.36 2.72 7.24
N ASP A 112 24.11 3.99 6.83
CA ASP A 112 22.79 4.40 6.33
C ASP A 112 22.41 3.64 5.06
N LEU A 113 23.37 3.38 4.16
CA LEU A 113 23.14 2.60 2.95
C LEU A 113 22.71 1.17 3.27
N SER A 114 23.38 0.52 4.21
CA SER A 114 23.00 -0.84 4.66
C SER A 114 21.62 -0.87 5.31
N ALA A 115 21.30 0.13 6.13
CA ALA A 115 19.98 0.28 6.72
C ALA A 115 18.89 0.56 5.66
N ALA A 116 19.19 1.39 4.66
CA ALA A 116 18.31 1.68 3.54
C ALA A 116 18.04 0.44 2.68
N ALA A 117 19.07 -0.38 2.42
CA ALA A 117 18.90 -1.65 1.73
C ALA A 117 17.98 -2.60 2.50
N CYS A 118 18.17 -2.74 3.81
CA CYS A 118 17.30 -3.54 4.66
C CYS A 118 15.85 -3.01 4.64
N ALA A 119 15.66 -1.69 4.78
CA ALA A 119 14.34 -1.08 4.74
C ALA A 119 13.63 -1.25 3.40
N LEU A 120 14.35 -1.16 2.27
CA LEU A 120 13.79 -1.43 0.93
C LEU A 120 13.35 -2.89 0.80
N VAL A 121 14.15 -3.84 1.27
CA VAL A 121 13.79 -5.26 1.25
C VAL A 121 12.57 -5.54 2.13
N VAL A 122 12.50 -4.92 3.32
CA VAL A 122 11.30 -4.99 4.17
C VAL A 122 10.09 -4.41 3.44
N LEU A 123 10.18 -3.22 2.86
CA LEU A 123 9.10 -2.59 2.10
C LEU A 123 8.56 -3.51 1.01
N VAL A 124 9.44 -4.07 0.19
CA VAL A 124 9.07 -4.94 -0.94
C VAL A 124 8.53 -6.30 -0.47
N GLY A 125 8.95 -6.77 0.70
CA GLY A 125 8.47 -8.02 1.32
C GLY A 125 7.21 -7.87 2.17
N LEU A 126 6.74 -6.65 2.45
CA LEU A 126 5.49 -6.43 3.19
C LEU A 126 4.29 -6.73 2.28
N HIS A 127 3.38 -7.59 2.75
CA HIS A 127 2.16 -7.93 2.02
C HIS A 127 1.28 -6.71 1.75
N THR A 128 1.14 -5.79 2.71
CA THR A 128 0.37 -4.54 2.58
C THR A 128 0.88 -3.62 1.47
N PHE A 129 2.19 -3.60 1.21
CA PHE A 129 2.76 -2.84 0.10
C PHE A 129 2.81 -3.67 -1.19
N ARG A 130 3.17 -4.95 -1.09
CA ARG A 130 3.36 -5.79 -2.28
C ARG A 130 2.04 -6.05 -3.01
N GLY A 131 0.92 -6.22 -2.29
CA GLY A 131 -0.41 -6.35 -2.88
C GLY A 131 -0.75 -5.18 -3.78
N VAL A 132 -0.56 -3.95 -3.30
CA VAL A 132 -0.87 -2.74 -4.10
C VAL A 132 0.06 -2.56 -5.30
N VAL A 133 1.24 -3.19 -5.30
CA VAL A 133 2.14 -3.17 -6.45
C VAL A 133 1.67 -4.11 -7.56
N GLN A 134 1.02 -5.22 -7.24
CA GLN A 134 0.72 -6.28 -8.20
C GLN A 134 -0.74 -6.40 -8.62
N GLU A 135 -1.68 -6.05 -7.75
CA GLU A 135 -3.12 -6.21 -7.99
C GLU A 135 -3.78 -5.06 -8.76
N ALA A 136 -3.03 -4.18 -9.36
CA ALA A 136 -3.60 -2.97 -9.93
C ALA A 136 -4.08 -3.10 -11.36
N PHE A 137 -5.39 -2.93 -11.54
CA PHE A 137 -6.03 -2.59 -12.81
C PHE A 137 -7.43 -2.02 -12.53
N PRO A 138 -7.84 -0.89 -13.09
CA PRO A 138 -7.12 -0.02 -14.03
C PRO A 138 -6.02 0.82 -13.37
N ILE A 139 -6.22 1.32 -12.15
CA ILE A 139 -5.24 2.11 -11.40
C ILE A 139 -5.26 1.65 -9.94
N ASN A 140 -4.10 1.39 -9.36
CA ASN A 140 -4.03 1.16 -7.94
C ASN A 140 -3.93 2.48 -7.16
N HIS A 141 -5.07 2.99 -6.73
CA HIS A 141 -5.14 4.22 -5.95
C HIS A 141 -4.52 4.11 -4.55
N PHE A 142 -4.40 2.91 -3.98
CA PHE A 142 -3.68 2.74 -2.71
C PHE A 142 -2.18 3.00 -2.88
N LEU A 143 -1.58 2.55 -3.99
CA LEU A 143 -0.18 2.88 -4.30
C LEU A 143 -0.01 4.40 -4.54
N GLU A 144 -0.98 5.04 -5.19
CA GLU A 144 -1.00 6.49 -5.36
C GLU A 144 -1.03 7.21 -4.00
N MET A 145 -1.81 6.71 -3.02
CA MET A 145 -1.81 7.26 -1.66
C MET A 145 -0.45 7.11 -0.97
N VAL A 146 0.25 5.98 -1.17
CA VAL A 146 1.63 5.81 -0.68
C VAL A 146 2.55 6.88 -1.29
N VAL A 147 2.47 7.10 -2.60
CA VAL A 147 3.27 8.13 -3.30
C VAL A 147 2.97 9.52 -2.74
N LEU A 148 1.69 9.89 -2.61
CA LEU A 148 1.28 11.20 -2.12
C LEU A 148 1.67 11.44 -0.65
N CYS A 149 1.57 10.42 0.21
CA CYS A 149 2.05 10.49 1.59
C CYS A 149 3.58 10.61 1.67
N LEU A 150 4.33 9.94 0.79
CA LEU A 150 5.78 10.09 0.69
C LEU A 150 6.18 11.47 0.12
N ILE A 151 5.42 12.04 -0.82
CA ILE A 151 5.60 13.43 -1.26
C ILE A 151 5.41 14.37 -0.07
N ALA A 152 4.32 14.23 0.69
CA ALA A 152 4.02 15.05 1.86
C ALA A 152 5.14 14.99 2.91
N LEU A 153 5.67 13.79 3.19
CA LEU A 153 6.80 13.61 4.10
C LEU A 153 8.04 14.34 3.60
N ASN A 154 8.38 14.18 2.31
CA ASN A 154 9.54 14.84 1.69
C ASN A 154 9.40 16.37 1.67
N LEU A 155 8.20 16.89 1.47
CA LEU A 155 7.91 18.33 1.57
C LEU A 155 8.08 18.81 3.01
N ALA A 156 7.53 18.09 3.99
CA ALA A 156 7.67 18.44 5.40
C ALA A 156 9.13 18.42 5.89
N GLN A 157 9.95 17.55 5.33
CA GLN A 157 11.39 17.47 5.60
C GLN A 157 12.23 18.52 4.85
N SER A 158 11.66 19.28 3.90
CA SER A 158 12.36 20.25 3.08
C SER A 158 12.57 21.58 3.84
N ARG A 159 13.25 22.53 3.21
CA ARG A 159 13.33 23.90 3.74
C ARG A 159 12.01 24.63 3.49
N PRO A 160 11.51 25.41 4.47
CA PRO A 160 10.23 26.09 4.33
C PRO A 160 10.25 27.11 3.19
N SER A 161 9.21 27.09 2.38
CA SER A 161 8.95 28.08 1.33
C SER A 161 7.47 28.06 0.96
N VAL A 162 6.99 29.14 0.34
CA VAL A 162 5.59 29.21 -0.15
C VAL A 162 5.31 28.09 -1.16
N TRP A 163 6.27 27.74 -2.00
CA TRP A 163 6.11 26.65 -2.96
C TRP A 163 5.96 25.26 -2.31
N ILE A 164 6.60 25.08 -1.15
CA ILE A 164 6.41 23.85 -0.36
C ILE A 164 4.99 23.80 0.24
N ASP A 165 4.48 24.94 0.74
CA ASP A 165 3.10 25.02 1.23
C ASP A 165 2.09 24.75 0.12
N VAL A 166 2.26 25.38 -1.04
CA VAL A 166 1.41 25.13 -2.23
C VAL A 166 1.49 23.66 -2.64
N GLY A 167 2.70 23.10 -2.72
CA GLY A 167 2.89 21.69 -3.05
C GLY A 167 2.21 20.74 -2.07
N ALA A 168 2.26 21.03 -0.76
CA ALA A 168 1.59 20.24 0.28
C ALA A 168 0.05 20.31 0.16
N VAL A 169 -0.49 21.52 -0.07
CA VAL A 169 -1.93 21.72 -0.28
C VAL A 169 -2.41 20.98 -1.54
N LEU A 170 -1.69 21.11 -2.66
CA LEU A 170 -2.04 20.40 -3.90
C LEU A 170 -1.97 18.88 -3.71
N THR A 171 -0.92 18.37 -3.03
CA THR A 171 -0.80 16.94 -2.71
C THR A 171 -1.98 16.46 -1.88
N PHE A 172 -2.40 17.24 -0.88
CA PHE A 172 -3.56 16.90 -0.06
C PHE A 172 -4.86 16.89 -0.87
N VAL A 173 -5.11 17.94 -1.67
CA VAL A 173 -6.34 18.02 -2.50
C VAL A 173 -6.40 16.85 -3.48
N THR A 174 -5.29 16.56 -4.17
CA THR A 174 -5.21 15.40 -5.06
C THR A 174 -5.55 14.10 -4.31
N ALA A 175 -4.93 13.87 -3.16
CA ALA A 175 -5.16 12.67 -2.38
C ALA A 175 -6.60 12.55 -1.87
N ALA A 176 -7.16 13.61 -1.28
CA ALA A 176 -8.49 13.60 -0.71
C ALA A 176 -9.61 13.42 -1.75
N LEU A 177 -9.39 13.91 -2.98
CA LEU A 177 -10.34 13.74 -4.09
C LEU A 177 -10.14 12.42 -4.86
N THR A 178 -9.10 11.67 -4.55
CA THR A 178 -8.85 10.35 -5.16
C THR A 178 -9.35 9.20 -4.27
N LEU A 179 -9.04 9.23 -2.97
CA LEU A 179 -9.42 8.16 -2.04
C LEU A 179 -9.50 8.72 -0.59
N GLU A 180 -10.34 8.12 0.26
CA GLU A 180 -10.50 8.53 1.66
C GLU A 180 -9.19 8.43 2.46
N SER A 181 -8.35 7.44 2.16
CA SER A 181 -7.02 7.33 2.76
C SER A 181 -6.08 8.49 2.40
N GLY A 182 -6.46 9.35 1.45
CA GLY A 182 -5.79 10.61 1.15
C GLY A 182 -5.76 11.60 2.32
N LEU A 183 -6.67 11.48 3.29
CA LEU A 183 -6.61 12.23 4.54
C LEU A 183 -5.33 11.97 5.32
N LEU A 184 -4.65 10.82 5.10
CA LEU A 184 -3.35 10.51 5.70
C LEU A 184 -2.26 11.50 5.29
N VAL A 185 -2.38 12.17 4.14
CA VAL A 185 -1.45 13.25 3.74
C VAL A 185 -1.44 14.37 4.79
N TRP A 186 -2.61 14.78 5.29
CA TRP A 186 -2.71 15.76 6.37
C TRP A 186 -2.11 15.21 7.68
N VAL A 187 -2.38 13.95 8.03
CA VAL A 187 -1.81 13.30 9.22
C VAL A 187 -0.28 13.28 9.17
N VAL A 188 0.31 12.93 8.01
CA VAL A 188 1.77 12.95 7.81
C VAL A 188 2.33 14.35 8.07
N VAL A 189 1.72 15.40 7.51
CA VAL A 189 2.19 16.78 7.69
C VAL A 189 2.03 17.24 9.13
N VAL A 190 0.91 16.94 9.80
CA VAL A 190 0.70 17.25 11.23
C VAL A 190 1.74 16.54 12.10
N ALA A 191 1.92 15.24 11.92
CA ALA A 191 2.89 14.46 12.68
C ALA A 191 4.32 14.96 12.44
N ALA A 192 4.69 15.24 11.19
CA ALA A 192 5.96 15.83 10.83
C ALA A 192 6.17 17.20 11.49
N TRP A 193 5.14 18.02 11.52
CA TRP A 193 5.18 19.32 12.17
C TRP A 193 5.37 19.20 13.69
N VAL A 194 4.68 18.27 14.35
CA VAL A 194 4.81 18.00 15.81
C VAL A 194 6.23 17.57 16.16
N VAL A 195 6.88 16.72 15.35
CA VAL A 195 8.25 16.27 15.62
C VAL A 195 9.32 17.31 15.20
N GLY A 196 8.91 18.46 14.69
CA GLY A 196 9.81 19.59 14.38
C GLY A 196 10.34 19.62 12.94
N TRP A 197 9.79 18.86 12.01
CA TRP A 197 10.00 19.07 10.59
C TRP A 197 9.10 20.21 10.09
N ARG A 198 9.71 21.32 9.74
CA ARG A 198 9.04 22.59 9.47
C ARG A 198 9.08 23.00 7.98
N GLY A 199 9.23 22.02 7.07
CA GLY A 199 9.21 22.31 5.64
C GLY A 199 7.86 22.92 5.20
N VAL A 200 6.76 22.36 5.69
CA VAL A 200 5.43 22.96 5.59
C VAL A 200 5.25 23.95 6.73
N SER A 201 4.89 25.19 6.39
CA SER A 201 4.71 26.26 7.36
C SER A 201 3.38 26.11 8.12
N MET A 202 3.22 26.86 9.22
CA MET A 202 1.93 26.91 9.93
C MET A 202 0.79 27.39 9.05
N ARG A 203 1.06 28.24 8.06
CA ARG A 203 0.04 28.70 7.09
C ARG A 203 -0.39 27.58 6.17
N GLY A 204 0.56 26.80 5.63
CA GLY A 204 0.28 25.62 4.83
C GLY A 204 -0.52 24.59 5.60
N LEU A 205 -0.14 24.30 6.84
CA LEU A 205 -0.85 23.38 7.72
C LEU A 205 -2.28 23.86 8.04
N ALA A 206 -2.45 25.15 8.35
CA ALA A 206 -3.77 25.73 8.58
C ALA A 206 -4.66 25.65 7.33
N ALA A 207 -4.12 25.95 6.16
CA ALA A 207 -4.84 25.81 4.89
C ALA A 207 -5.30 24.36 4.65
N MET A 208 -4.42 23.37 4.86
CA MET A 208 -4.79 21.96 4.76
C MET A 208 -5.87 21.57 5.78
N THR A 209 -5.80 22.08 7.02
CA THR A 209 -6.81 21.80 8.06
C THR A 209 -8.18 22.36 7.67
N VAL A 210 -8.23 23.59 7.13
CA VAL A 210 -9.47 24.16 6.58
C VAL A 210 -10.04 23.30 5.45
N LEU A 211 -9.18 22.79 4.57
CA LEU A 211 -9.60 21.88 3.49
C LEU A 211 -10.09 20.52 4.01
N VAL A 212 -9.52 19.95 5.10
CA VAL A 212 -10.05 18.75 5.75
C VAL A 212 -11.47 18.99 6.25
N ILE A 213 -11.69 20.14 6.93
CA ILE A 213 -13.03 20.53 7.42
C ILE A 213 -13.99 20.71 6.25
N GLY A 214 -13.54 21.40 5.20
CA GLY A 214 -14.31 21.61 3.96
C GLY A 214 -14.67 20.29 3.28
N TYR A 215 -13.73 19.36 3.17
CA TYR A 215 -13.96 18.01 2.65
C TYR A 215 -15.03 17.26 3.46
N ALA A 216 -14.90 17.27 4.78
CA ALA A 216 -15.87 16.63 5.66
C ALA A 216 -17.27 17.28 5.52
N TYR A 217 -17.34 18.60 5.46
CA TYR A 217 -18.61 19.31 5.24
C TYR A 217 -19.24 18.98 3.90
N VAL A 218 -18.49 19.02 2.81
CA VAL A 218 -18.97 18.64 1.47
C VAL A 218 -19.49 17.21 1.48
N ARG A 219 -18.68 16.28 1.98
CA ARG A 219 -19.02 14.85 1.95
C ARG A 219 -20.23 14.51 2.81
N PHE A 220 -20.24 14.92 4.08
CA PHE A 220 -21.24 14.45 5.05
C PHE A 220 -22.46 15.36 5.16
N VAL A 221 -22.36 16.65 4.80
CA VAL A 221 -23.45 17.62 4.92
C VAL A 221 -24.07 17.94 3.56
N LEU A 222 -23.27 18.37 2.58
CA LEU A 222 -23.81 18.79 1.28
C LEU A 222 -24.25 17.61 0.41
N LEU A 223 -23.41 16.58 0.30
CA LEU A 223 -23.70 15.39 -0.50
C LEU A 223 -24.50 14.34 0.28
N SER A 224 -24.58 14.50 1.61
CA SER A 224 -25.25 13.56 2.52
C SER A 224 -24.81 12.10 2.29
N THR A 225 -23.60 11.91 1.78
CA THR A 225 -23.03 10.57 1.61
C THR A 225 -22.75 10.03 2.99
N GLY A 226 -23.50 9.01 3.41
CA GLY A 226 -23.26 8.34 4.69
C GLY A 226 -21.82 7.84 4.84
N VAL A 227 -21.53 7.13 5.90
CA VAL A 227 -20.31 6.31 5.97
C VAL A 227 -20.67 4.99 5.27
N PRO A 228 -20.20 4.75 4.03
CA PRO A 228 -20.70 3.62 3.22
C PRO A 228 -20.57 2.29 3.95
N ALA A 229 -19.46 2.12 4.67
CA ALA A 229 -19.22 0.94 5.48
C ALA A 229 -20.25 0.70 6.62
N LEU A 230 -21.03 1.69 7.01
CA LEU A 230 -22.10 1.54 8.00
C LEU A 230 -23.47 1.25 7.37
N SER A 231 -23.67 1.69 6.13
CA SER A 231 -24.92 1.53 5.38
C SER A 231 -24.89 0.39 4.36
N GLU A 232 -23.71 -0.09 4.01
CA GLU A 232 -23.51 -1.15 3.02
C GLU A 232 -22.98 -2.42 3.70
N ARG A 233 -21.83 -2.90 3.23
CA ARG A 233 -21.17 -4.11 3.72
C ARG A 233 -19.99 -3.77 4.57
N SER A 234 -19.83 -4.51 5.67
CA SER A 234 -18.66 -4.45 6.52
C SER A 234 -17.85 -5.72 6.39
N SER A 235 -16.54 -5.65 6.51
CA SER A 235 -15.70 -6.84 6.57
C SER A 235 -14.59 -6.69 7.61
N GLY A 236 -14.13 -7.81 8.14
CA GLY A 236 -13.00 -7.88 9.03
C GLY A 236 -12.10 -9.04 8.65
N TYR A 237 -10.85 -8.99 9.09
CA TYR A 237 -9.97 -10.14 8.96
C TYR A 237 -10.59 -11.36 9.65
N LEU A 238 -10.55 -12.54 8.99
CA LEU A 238 -11.17 -13.79 9.41
C LEU A 238 -12.70 -13.75 9.51
N LEU A 239 -13.33 -12.67 9.05
CA LEU A 239 -14.78 -12.55 8.96
C LEU A 239 -15.19 -12.46 7.51
N GLU A 240 -16.26 -13.16 7.16
CA GLU A 240 -16.92 -12.97 5.87
C GLU A 240 -17.45 -11.55 5.74
N MET A 241 -17.80 -11.17 4.52
CA MET A 241 -18.45 -9.90 4.28
C MET A 241 -19.82 -9.88 4.95
N LEU A 242 -20.05 -8.93 5.85
CA LEU A 242 -21.25 -8.80 6.66
C LEU A 242 -22.15 -7.72 6.08
N ASP A 243 -23.37 -8.08 5.70
CA ASP A 243 -24.43 -7.12 5.38
C ASP A 243 -24.90 -6.41 6.65
N PRO A 244 -25.47 -5.18 6.56
CA PRO A 244 -25.89 -4.42 7.75
C PRO A 244 -26.80 -5.19 8.71
N PRO A 245 -27.81 -5.98 8.26
CA PRO A 245 -28.62 -6.82 9.14
C PRO A 245 -27.81 -7.89 9.86
N GLU A 246 -26.84 -8.50 9.19
CA GLU A 246 -25.95 -9.50 9.77
C GLU A 246 -25.01 -8.90 10.81
N LEU A 247 -24.44 -7.72 10.49
CA LEU A 247 -23.60 -6.96 11.42
C LEU A 247 -24.38 -6.63 12.69
N GLN A 248 -25.63 -6.13 12.55
CA GLN A 248 -26.50 -5.83 13.67
C GLN A 248 -26.85 -7.08 14.48
N ARG A 249 -27.13 -8.20 13.83
CA ARG A 249 -27.45 -9.47 14.49
C ARG A 249 -26.28 -10.02 15.32
N ARG A 250 -25.06 -9.94 14.79
CA ARG A 250 -23.86 -10.47 15.48
C ARG A 250 -23.30 -9.55 16.55
N PHE A 251 -23.31 -8.24 16.31
CA PHE A 251 -22.62 -7.25 17.15
C PHE A 251 -23.54 -6.19 17.76
N GLY A 252 -24.87 -6.28 17.52
CA GLY A 252 -25.87 -5.34 18.04
C GLY A 252 -25.96 -4.03 17.24
N SER A 253 -26.78 -3.10 17.74
CA SER A 253 -27.04 -1.81 17.08
C SER A 253 -25.82 -0.85 17.05
N GLN A 254 -24.85 -1.10 17.92
CA GLN A 254 -23.59 -0.33 17.99
C GLN A 254 -22.41 -1.31 18.00
N PRO A 255 -21.91 -1.73 16.82
CA PRO A 255 -20.90 -2.76 16.70
C PRO A 255 -19.47 -2.24 17.03
N ILE A 256 -19.33 -1.56 18.16
CA ILE A 256 -18.06 -0.93 18.58
C ILE A 256 -16.94 -1.95 18.76
N TRP A 257 -17.24 -3.17 19.22
CA TRP A 257 -16.26 -4.23 19.38
C TRP A 257 -15.75 -4.75 18.06
N PHE A 258 -16.62 -4.82 17.04
CA PHE A 258 -16.21 -5.15 15.69
C PHE A 258 -15.27 -4.08 15.11
N TYR A 259 -15.59 -2.80 15.31
CA TYR A 259 -14.72 -1.71 14.88
C TYR A 259 -13.37 -1.71 15.61
N ALA A 260 -13.39 -1.91 16.92
CA ALA A 260 -12.16 -2.03 17.70
C ALA A 260 -11.30 -3.22 17.26
N TYR A 261 -11.94 -4.37 16.99
CA TYR A 261 -11.28 -5.54 16.43
C TYR A 261 -10.61 -5.22 15.09
N ASN A 262 -11.33 -4.60 14.16
CA ASN A 262 -10.80 -4.24 12.85
C ASN A 262 -9.60 -3.30 12.95
N MET A 263 -9.67 -2.29 13.82
CA MET A 263 -8.56 -1.37 14.06
C MET A 263 -7.33 -2.10 14.63
N ALA A 264 -7.54 -2.95 15.63
CA ALA A 264 -6.46 -3.74 16.24
C ALA A 264 -5.86 -4.74 15.24
N ALA A 265 -6.70 -5.43 14.47
CA ALA A 265 -6.26 -6.34 13.41
C ALA A 265 -5.48 -5.61 12.31
N SER A 266 -5.91 -4.40 11.90
CA SER A 266 -5.19 -3.57 10.93
C SER A 266 -3.81 -3.13 11.45
N VAL A 267 -3.68 -2.76 12.73
CA VAL A 267 -2.37 -2.50 13.35
C VAL A 267 -1.51 -3.75 13.35
N SER A 268 -2.09 -4.89 13.73
CA SER A 268 -1.38 -6.17 13.81
C SER A 268 -0.96 -6.68 12.44
N SER A 269 -1.73 -6.39 11.39
CA SER A 269 -1.39 -6.73 10.00
C SER A 269 -0.07 -6.07 9.56
N VAL A 270 0.13 -4.80 9.91
CA VAL A 270 1.38 -4.09 9.59
C VAL A 270 2.55 -4.59 10.44
N LEU A 271 2.34 -4.77 11.74
CA LEU A 271 3.41 -5.08 12.68
C LEU A 271 3.83 -6.56 12.66
N PHE A 272 2.87 -7.46 12.47
CA PHE A 272 3.06 -8.91 12.68
C PHE A 272 2.54 -9.76 11.52
N THR A 273 2.06 -9.16 10.43
CA THR A 273 1.44 -9.88 9.30
C THR A 273 0.17 -10.66 9.71
N GLU A 274 -0.53 -10.16 10.73
CA GLU A 274 -1.78 -10.77 11.20
C GLU A 274 -2.96 -10.43 10.26
N PRO A 275 -3.92 -11.34 10.09
CA PRO A 275 -3.98 -12.69 10.67
C PRO A 275 -3.41 -13.78 9.73
N GLN A 276 -2.90 -13.42 8.56
CA GLN A 276 -2.60 -14.39 7.50
C GLN A 276 -1.39 -15.27 7.80
N ASP A 277 -0.28 -14.67 8.25
CA ASP A 277 1.00 -15.37 8.43
C ASP A 277 1.66 -15.05 9.78
N GLY A 278 0.88 -14.50 10.72
CA GLY A 278 1.41 -14.02 11.98
C GLY A 278 1.28 -14.99 13.14
N VAL A 279 1.10 -14.45 14.35
CA VAL A 279 0.98 -15.24 15.58
C VAL A 279 -0.28 -16.10 15.57
N PHE A 280 -1.39 -15.57 15.06
CA PHE A 280 -2.65 -16.31 14.97
C PHE A 280 -2.49 -17.57 14.13
N GLU A 281 -1.92 -17.44 12.93
CA GLU A 281 -1.72 -18.59 12.03
C GLU A 281 -0.70 -19.59 12.61
N MET A 282 0.34 -19.10 13.30
CA MET A 282 1.28 -19.98 14.01
C MET A 282 0.58 -20.80 15.10
N VAL A 283 -0.27 -20.17 15.92
CA VAL A 283 -1.02 -20.84 16.99
C VAL A 283 -2.08 -21.75 16.40
N SER A 284 -2.81 -21.33 15.36
CA SER A 284 -3.79 -22.13 14.65
C SER A 284 -3.17 -23.39 14.04
N SER A 285 -2.04 -23.25 13.35
CA SER A 285 -1.29 -24.37 12.79
C SER A 285 -0.84 -25.35 13.85
N TRP A 286 -0.36 -24.84 15.00
CA TRP A 286 0.04 -25.67 16.14
C TRP A 286 -1.16 -26.44 16.72
N LEU A 287 -2.28 -25.77 16.97
CA LEU A 287 -3.50 -26.40 17.52
C LEU A 287 -4.10 -27.42 16.56
N ASN A 288 -4.07 -27.15 15.27
CA ASN A 288 -4.59 -28.02 14.22
C ASN A 288 -3.60 -29.08 13.74
N ARG A 289 -2.42 -29.18 14.38
CA ARG A 289 -1.34 -30.10 14.02
C ARG A 289 -0.86 -29.96 12.57
N GLN A 290 -0.97 -28.76 12.00
CA GLN A 290 -0.46 -28.45 10.68
C GLN A 290 1.04 -28.13 10.73
N PRO A 291 1.78 -28.24 9.60
CA PRO A 291 3.21 -27.99 9.57
C PRO A 291 3.50 -26.49 9.82
N MET A 292 4.03 -26.15 11.00
CA MET A 292 4.36 -24.77 11.39
C MET A 292 5.48 -24.14 10.54
N TRP A 293 6.27 -24.92 9.81
CA TRP A 293 7.35 -24.38 8.99
C TRP A 293 6.86 -23.45 7.88
N ARG A 294 5.60 -23.59 7.42
CA ARG A 294 4.98 -22.74 6.39
C ARG A 294 4.87 -21.30 6.86
N VAL A 295 4.50 -21.10 8.11
CA VAL A 295 4.30 -19.77 8.71
C VAL A 295 5.52 -19.28 9.53
N ALA A 296 6.52 -20.15 9.70
CA ALA A 296 7.67 -19.83 10.55
C ALA A 296 8.47 -18.63 10.04
N LEU A 297 8.69 -18.53 8.73
CA LEU A 297 9.47 -17.45 8.14
C LEU A 297 8.73 -16.08 8.22
N PRO A 298 7.46 -15.95 7.79
CA PRO A 298 6.69 -14.72 7.99
C PRO A 298 6.60 -14.30 9.46
N PHE A 299 6.31 -15.24 10.34
CA PHE A 299 6.24 -15.00 11.78
C PHE A 299 7.58 -14.51 12.34
N ALA A 300 8.68 -15.25 12.11
CA ALA A 300 10.00 -14.91 12.64
C ALA A 300 10.48 -13.55 12.12
N THR A 301 10.37 -13.28 10.82
CA THR A 301 10.79 -12.01 10.23
C THR A 301 9.99 -10.84 10.78
N SER A 302 8.66 -10.95 10.88
CA SER A 302 7.80 -9.90 11.42
C SER A 302 8.07 -9.65 12.91
N LEU A 303 8.20 -10.72 13.72
CA LEU A 303 8.50 -10.62 15.15
C LEU A 303 9.87 -9.97 15.39
N MET A 304 10.89 -10.40 14.66
CA MET A 304 12.25 -9.84 14.79
C MET A 304 12.28 -8.36 14.37
N THR A 305 11.62 -8.01 13.27
CA THR A 305 11.60 -6.64 12.76
C THR A 305 10.84 -5.71 13.69
N THR A 306 9.65 -6.11 14.14
CA THR A 306 8.85 -5.33 15.10
C THR A 306 9.54 -5.31 16.47
N GLY A 307 10.14 -6.41 16.91
CA GLY A 307 10.94 -6.45 18.15
C GLY A 307 12.13 -5.48 18.10
N LEU A 308 12.83 -5.40 16.96
CA LEU A 308 13.91 -4.44 16.74
C LEU A 308 13.40 -2.99 16.81
N LEU A 309 12.25 -2.70 16.19
CA LEU A 309 11.60 -1.39 16.26
C LEU A 309 11.24 -1.00 17.68
N LEU A 310 10.57 -1.90 18.42
CA LEU A 310 10.18 -1.68 19.81
C LEU A 310 11.39 -1.52 20.74
N TRP A 311 12.45 -2.31 20.53
CA TRP A 311 13.70 -2.15 21.26
C TRP A 311 14.34 -0.78 21.01
N SER A 312 14.41 -0.34 19.75
CA SER A 312 14.96 0.98 19.41
C SER A 312 14.14 2.10 20.04
N ALA A 313 12.81 2.04 19.95
CA ALA A 313 11.91 3.01 20.55
C ALA A 313 12.05 3.05 22.11
N ALA A 314 12.03 1.88 22.75
CA ALA A 314 12.16 1.79 24.22
C ALA A 314 13.52 2.31 24.71
N ARG A 315 14.60 2.03 23.96
CA ARG A 315 15.94 2.54 24.28
C ARG A 315 15.95 4.08 24.27
N ARG A 316 15.42 4.70 23.20
CA ARG A 316 15.38 6.16 23.03
C ARG A 316 14.56 6.83 24.14
N LEU A 317 13.43 6.23 24.52
CA LEU A 317 12.59 6.72 25.63
C LEU A 317 13.33 6.65 26.98
N ARG A 318 14.06 5.54 27.26
CA ARG A 318 14.80 5.37 28.54
C ARG A 318 15.98 6.32 28.68
N HIS A 319 16.66 6.66 27.60
CA HIS A 319 17.83 7.52 27.66
C HIS A 319 17.50 9.01 27.52
N GLY A 320 16.22 9.37 27.33
CA GLY A 320 15.79 10.76 27.18
C GLY A 320 16.50 11.46 26.01
N GLU A 321 16.86 10.68 24.99
CA GLU A 321 17.58 11.19 23.82
C GLU A 321 16.76 12.30 23.14
N ARG A 322 17.43 13.35 22.69
CA ARG A 322 16.78 14.40 21.90
C ARG A 322 16.11 13.78 20.67
N LEU A 323 15.01 14.38 20.22
CA LEU A 323 14.31 13.97 18.99
C LEU A 323 15.25 14.05 17.77
N ASP A 324 16.01 12.99 17.53
CA ASP A 324 16.82 12.82 16.34
C ASP A 324 15.95 12.42 15.13
N GLU A 325 16.54 12.30 13.95
CA GLU A 325 15.81 11.93 12.73
C GLU A 325 15.12 10.56 12.83
N GLY A 326 15.74 9.59 13.50
CA GLY A 326 15.17 8.25 13.70
C GLY A 326 13.94 8.28 14.63
N ALA A 327 14.02 9.00 15.76
CA ALA A 327 12.89 9.18 16.67
C ALA A 327 11.70 9.87 15.97
N ARG A 328 11.99 10.89 15.15
CA ARG A 328 10.98 11.58 14.36
C ARG A 328 10.27 10.65 13.38
N MET A 329 11.01 9.80 12.68
CA MET A 329 10.43 8.80 11.75
C MET A 329 9.53 7.82 12.50
N MET A 330 9.95 7.32 13.67
CA MET A 330 9.14 6.40 14.47
C MET A 330 7.84 7.04 14.97
N ILE A 331 7.86 8.31 15.38
CA ILE A 331 6.66 9.03 15.83
C ILE A 331 5.71 9.27 14.65
N VAL A 332 6.23 9.68 13.49
CA VAL A 332 5.41 9.87 12.29
C VAL A 332 4.80 8.53 11.87
N PHE A 333 5.57 7.44 11.89
CA PHE A 333 5.03 6.10 11.64
C PHE A 333 3.90 5.75 12.60
N ALA A 334 4.08 5.94 13.90
CA ALA A 334 3.05 5.63 14.90
C ALA A 334 1.76 6.43 14.67
N ALA A 335 1.86 7.71 14.32
CA ALA A 335 0.71 8.54 13.98
C ALA A 335 0.01 8.06 12.70
N VAL A 336 0.77 7.73 11.67
CA VAL A 336 0.22 7.21 10.41
C VAL A 336 -0.44 5.84 10.63
N LEU A 337 0.20 4.94 11.39
CA LEU A 337 -0.36 3.63 11.70
C LEU A 337 -1.70 3.74 12.42
N ALA A 338 -1.78 4.57 13.46
CA ALA A 338 -3.01 4.79 14.23
C ALA A 338 -4.13 5.40 13.36
N ALA A 339 -3.82 6.42 12.56
CA ALA A 339 -4.79 7.05 11.68
C ALA A 339 -5.26 6.12 10.57
N ASN A 340 -4.34 5.36 9.95
CA ASN A 340 -4.68 4.41 8.89
C ASN A 340 -5.55 3.25 9.41
N ALA A 341 -5.24 2.72 10.60
CA ALA A 341 -6.07 1.72 11.27
C ALA A 341 -7.47 2.27 11.60
N THR A 342 -7.57 3.54 12.01
CA THR A 342 -8.86 4.20 12.24
C THR A 342 -9.70 4.26 10.97
N LEU A 343 -9.09 4.52 9.80
CA LEU A 343 -9.81 4.51 8.52
C LEU A 343 -10.30 3.12 8.11
N SER A 344 -9.73 2.06 8.69
CA SER A 344 -10.09 0.66 8.40
C SER A 344 -11.15 0.09 9.37
N PHE A 345 -11.80 0.92 10.19
CA PHE A 345 -12.69 0.45 11.27
C PHE A 345 -13.84 -0.44 10.81
N ALA A 346 -14.44 -0.15 9.67
CA ALA A 346 -15.60 -0.90 9.19
C ALA A 346 -15.25 -1.88 8.05
N TYR A 347 -14.13 -1.69 7.39
CA TYR A 347 -13.70 -2.53 6.27
C TYR A 347 -12.19 -2.70 6.28
N THR A 348 -11.72 -3.93 6.49
CA THR A 348 -10.29 -4.26 6.54
C THR A 348 -9.84 -4.93 5.26
N LYS A 349 -8.76 -4.41 4.69
CA LYS A 349 -7.98 -5.02 3.61
C LYS A 349 -6.51 -4.67 3.79
N ASP A 350 -5.63 -5.53 3.36
CA ASP A 350 -4.19 -5.29 3.43
C ASP A 350 -3.78 -4.04 2.63
N GLU A 351 -4.41 -3.81 1.48
CA GLU A 351 -4.14 -2.67 0.61
C GLU A 351 -4.45 -1.32 1.29
N ILE A 352 -5.47 -1.28 2.16
CA ILE A 352 -5.81 -0.06 2.91
C ILE A 352 -4.66 0.33 3.82
N MET A 353 -3.93 -0.65 4.38
CA MET A 353 -2.80 -0.41 5.28
C MET A 353 -1.47 -0.17 4.55
N SER A 354 -1.47 -0.01 3.24
CA SER A 354 -0.25 0.17 2.43
C SER A 354 0.57 1.41 2.81
N VAL A 355 -0.10 2.50 3.15
CA VAL A 355 0.58 3.72 3.63
C VAL A 355 1.29 3.44 4.95
N ALA A 356 0.60 2.85 5.93
CA ALA A 356 1.21 2.48 7.20
C ALA A 356 2.37 1.48 7.01
N GLY A 357 2.24 0.53 6.08
CA GLY A 357 3.31 -0.40 5.71
C GLY A 357 4.55 0.30 5.18
N ALA A 358 4.39 1.29 4.29
CA ALA A 358 5.53 2.08 3.80
C ALA A 358 6.21 2.88 4.92
N PHE A 359 5.44 3.46 5.83
CA PHE A 359 5.97 4.19 6.98
C PHE A 359 6.59 3.25 8.03
N TYR A 360 6.10 2.01 8.17
CA TYR A 360 6.75 0.97 8.95
C TYR A 360 8.17 0.69 8.44
N ALA A 361 8.34 0.52 7.14
CA ALA A 361 9.66 0.31 6.55
C ALA A 361 10.60 1.52 6.78
N LEU A 362 10.08 2.77 6.77
CA LEU A 362 10.85 3.98 7.16
C LEU A 362 11.29 3.91 8.64
N ALA A 363 10.42 3.46 9.53
CA ALA A 363 10.75 3.31 10.95
C ALA A 363 11.77 2.18 11.18
N ILE A 364 11.72 1.09 10.40
CA ILE A 364 12.69 0.01 10.43
C ILE A 364 14.08 0.50 9.99
N TYR A 365 14.18 1.39 9.01
CA TYR A 365 15.45 2.03 8.68
C TYR A 365 16.12 2.63 9.94
N ALA A 366 15.39 3.39 10.73
CA ALA A 366 15.92 4.00 11.95
C ALA A 366 16.32 2.94 12.99
N ALA A 367 15.53 1.88 13.15
CA ALA A 367 15.83 0.80 14.10
C ALA A 367 17.07 -0.01 13.69
N VAL A 368 17.25 -0.30 12.40
CA VAL A 368 18.45 -0.97 11.86
C VAL A 368 19.69 -0.08 12.02
N GLN A 369 19.54 1.21 11.77
CA GLN A 369 20.62 2.18 11.95
C GLN A 369 21.09 2.24 13.41
N ASP A 370 20.17 2.23 14.39
CA ASP A 370 20.47 2.14 15.81
C ASP A 370 21.24 0.85 16.16
N ALA A 371 20.76 -0.27 15.66
CA ALA A 371 21.40 -1.56 15.92
C ALA A 371 22.82 -1.62 15.32
N ALA A 372 22.98 -1.15 14.08
CA ALA A 372 24.28 -1.12 13.40
C ALA A 372 25.28 -0.19 14.12
N THR A 373 24.84 1.02 14.50
CA THR A 373 25.66 1.98 15.23
C THR A 373 26.10 1.42 16.59
N LYS A 374 25.20 0.75 17.32
CA LYS A 374 25.55 0.08 18.56
C LYS A 374 26.51 -1.08 18.34
N GLY A 375 26.29 -1.86 17.27
CA GLY A 375 27.19 -2.95 16.88
C GLY A 375 28.64 -2.49 16.74
N THR A 376 28.85 -1.35 16.07
CA THR A 376 30.23 -0.81 15.86
C THR A 376 30.89 -0.33 17.14
N SER A 377 30.15 -0.04 18.20
CA SER A 377 30.67 0.39 19.50
C SER A 377 30.99 -0.77 20.46
N LEU A 378 30.64 -2.01 20.11
CA LEU A 378 30.82 -3.20 20.93
C LEU A 378 32.12 -3.93 20.59
N ARG A 379 32.53 -4.88 21.47
CA ARG A 379 33.63 -5.81 21.17
C ARG A 379 33.30 -6.66 19.95
N GLN A 380 34.31 -7.24 19.28
CA GLN A 380 34.19 -7.95 17.99
C GLN A 380 33.06 -9.02 17.96
N ALA A 381 32.98 -9.89 19.00
CA ALA A 381 31.99 -10.98 19.01
C ALA A 381 30.51 -10.49 19.00
N PRO A 382 30.07 -9.56 19.88
CA PRO A 382 28.69 -9.06 19.81
C PRO A 382 28.43 -8.20 18.58
N SER A 383 29.44 -7.50 18.04
CA SER A 383 29.30 -6.75 16.77
C SER A 383 29.02 -7.70 15.61
N MET A 384 29.73 -8.82 15.51
CA MET A 384 29.52 -9.85 14.50
C MET A 384 28.11 -10.50 14.64
N ALA A 385 27.66 -10.75 15.87
CA ALA A 385 26.32 -11.31 16.10
C ALA A 385 25.22 -10.37 15.60
N ILE A 386 25.33 -9.04 15.84
CA ILE A 386 24.39 -8.06 15.32
C ILE A 386 24.41 -8.02 13.79
N ALA A 387 25.58 -8.04 13.18
CA ALA A 387 25.71 -8.05 11.73
C ALA A 387 25.07 -9.31 11.12
N LEU A 388 25.32 -10.49 11.68
CA LEU A 388 24.70 -11.75 11.25
C LEU A 388 23.17 -11.72 11.41
N LEU A 389 22.67 -11.16 12.52
CA LEU A 389 21.22 -11.02 12.73
C LEU A 389 20.57 -10.10 11.67
N LEU A 390 21.19 -8.97 11.37
CA LEU A 390 20.69 -8.06 10.34
C LEU A 390 20.77 -8.69 8.94
N CYS A 391 21.82 -9.43 8.63
CA CYS A 391 21.91 -10.18 7.37
C CYS A 391 20.84 -11.28 7.29
N ALA A 392 20.63 -12.03 8.35
CA ALA A 392 19.58 -13.05 8.41
C ALA A 392 18.18 -12.44 8.24
N LEU A 393 17.93 -11.29 8.87
CA LEU A 393 16.69 -10.55 8.74
C LEU A 393 16.46 -10.08 7.29
N ALA A 394 17.48 -9.47 6.66
CA ALA A 394 17.38 -9.03 5.27
C ALA A 394 17.17 -10.21 4.31
N THR A 395 17.85 -11.34 4.55
CA THR A 395 17.67 -12.58 3.77
C THR A 395 16.25 -13.12 3.93
N GLY A 396 15.73 -13.20 5.16
CA GLY A 396 14.37 -13.66 5.43
C GLY A 396 13.32 -12.81 4.71
N TRP A 397 13.47 -11.49 4.76
CA TRP A 397 12.58 -10.57 4.03
C TRP A 397 12.72 -10.68 2.51
N SER A 398 13.90 -10.95 1.98
CA SER A 398 14.11 -11.22 0.55
C SER A 398 13.39 -12.48 0.11
N ILE A 399 13.45 -13.54 0.91
CA ILE A 399 12.71 -14.79 0.65
C ILE A 399 11.20 -14.52 0.67
N ARG A 400 10.71 -13.76 1.67
CA ARG A 400 9.28 -13.36 1.71
C ARG A 400 8.88 -12.58 0.47
N ALA A 401 9.67 -11.60 0.03
CA ALA A 401 9.37 -10.82 -1.17
C ALA A 401 9.19 -11.72 -2.41
N VAL A 402 10.00 -12.75 -2.53
CA VAL A 402 9.86 -13.76 -3.60
C VAL A 402 8.58 -14.59 -3.40
N GLY A 403 8.30 -15.02 -2.17
CA GLY A 403 7.09 -15.80 -1.86
C GLY A 403 5.80 -15.04 -2.17
N VAL A 404 5.71 -13.80 -1.70
CA VAL A 404 4.55 -12.93 -1.98
C VAL A 404 4.34 -12.74 -3.49
N HIS A 405 5.42 -12.60 -4.28
CA HIS A 405 5.32 -12.56 -5.73
C HIS A 405 4.59 -13.78 -6.31
N TYR A 406 4.97 -14.98 -5.89
CA TYR A 406 4.33 -16.21 -6.40
C TYR A 406 2.87 -16.34 -5.98
N VAL A 407 2.53 -15.97 -4.74
CA VAL A 407 1.13 -15.96 -4.26
C VAL A 407 0.27 -15.02 -5.10
N LEU A 408 0.70 -13.78 -5.25
CA LEU A 408 -0.05 -12.77 -6.01
C LEU A 408 -0.17 -13.12 -7.49
N ARG A 409 0.91 -13.67 -8.08
CA ARG A 409 0.84 -14.18 -9.46
C ARG A 409 -0.15 -15.33 -9.61
N SER A 410 -0.21 -16.25 -8.63
CA SER A 410 -1.18 -17.33 -8.64
C SER A 410 -2.62 -16.81 -8.58
N GLN A 411 -2.87 -15.83 -7.72
CA GLN A 411 -4.17 -15.17 -7.62
C GLN A 411 -4.51 -14.45 -8.93
N ALA A 412 -3.56 -13.70 -9.50
CA ALA A 412 -3.74 -13.02 -10.77
C ALA A 412 -4.09 -13.98 -11.92
N VAL A 413 -3.47 -15.16 -11.98
CA VAL A 413 -3.81 -16.19 -12.98
C VAL A 413 -5.23 -16.71 -12.79
N LYS A 414 -5.66 -16.97 -11.54
CA LYS A 414 -7.03 -17.40 -11.25
C LYS A 414 -8.05 -16.36 -11.68
N HIS A 415 -7.87 -15.11 -11.26
CA HIS A 415 -8.76 -14.01 -11.63
C HIS A 415 -8.81 -13.77 -13.14
N GLN A 416 -7.69 -13.99 -13.85
CA GLN A 416 -7.69 -13.87 -15.29
C GLN A 416 -8.47 -15.00 -15.96
N ILE A 417 -8.33 -16.24 -15.50
CA ILE A 417 -9.13 -17.37 -16.01
C ILE A 417 -10.61 -17.04 -15.82
N ASP A 418 -11.01 -16.60 -14.63
CA ASP A 418 -12.38 -16.20 -14.35
C ASP A 418 -12.85 -15.07 -15.29
N TRP A 419 -11.99 -14.09 -15.56
CA TRP A 419 -12.28 -12.99 -16.48
C TRP A 419 -12.45 -13.46 -17.93
N VAL A 420 -11.59 -14.35 -18.40
CA VAL A 420 -11.66 -14.88 -19.78
C VAL A 420 -12.95 -15.68 -20.00
N GLU A 421 -13.40 -16.40 -19.00
CA GLU A 421 -14.62 -17.22 -19.05
C GLU A 421 -15.91 -16.40 -18.78
N LEU A 422 -15.78 -15.23 -18.18
CA LEU A 422 -16.91 -14.41 -17.75
C LEU A 422 -17.90 -14.04 -18.88
N PRO A 423 -17.49 -13.62 -20.08
CA PRO A 423 -18.40 -13.32 -21.18
C PRO A 423 -19.27 -14.50 -21.58
N GLU A 424 -18.72 -15.72 -21.63
CA GLU A 424 -19.48 -16.91 -21.96
C GLU A 424 -20.44 -17.34 -20.83
N ARG A 425 -20.07 -17.08 -19.58
CA ARG A 425 -20.92 -17.27 -18.41
C ARG A 425 -22.11 -16.31 -18.46
N TRP A 426 -21.87 -15.02 -18.69
CA TRP A 426 -22.91 -14.02 -18.79
C TRP A 426 -23.89 -14.25 -19.95
N LYS A 427 -23.40 -14.76 -21.10
CA LYS A 427 -24.31 -15.15 -22.20
C LYS A 427 -25.22 -16.31 -21.80
N ARG A 428 -24.73 -17.29 -21.05
CA ARG A 428 -25.53 -18.41 -20.57
C ARG A 428 -26.54 -17.99 -19.51
N ASP A 429 -26.16 -17.11 -18.61
CA ASP A 429 -26.97 -16.67 -17.47
C ASP A 429 -27.93 -15.52 -17.83
N GLY A 430 -27.88 -15.00 -19.06
CA GLY A 430 -28.68 -13.86 -19.50
C GLY A 430 -28.23 -12.50 -18.94
N SER A 431 -27.04 -12.44 -18.34
CA SER A 431 -26.45 -11.21 -17.77
C SER A 431 -25.57 -10.46 -18.78
N TRP A 432 -25.53 -10.92 -20.04
CA TRP A 432 -24.75 -10.28 -21.10
C TRP A 432 -25.32 -8.89 -21.36
N PRO A 433 -24.51 -7.82 -21.37
CA PRO A 433 -25.00 -6.47 -21.62
C PRO A 433 -25.77 -6.38 -22.92
N SER A 434 -26.81 -5.56 -22.97
CA SER A 434 -27.58 -5.31 -24.19
C SER A 434 -26.94 -4.25 -25.09
N ASP A 435 -26.08 -3.39 -24.52
CA ASP A 435 -25.39 -2.34 -25.26
C ASP A 435 -24.23 -2.92 -26.09
N PRO A 436 -24.23 -2.72 -27.42
CA PRO A 436 -23.17 -3.19 -28.31
C PRO A 436 -21.79 -2.62 -27.97
N ASP A 437 -21.71 -1.38 -27.52
CA ASP A 437 -20.43 -0.72 -27.18
C ASP A 437 -19.81 -1.32 -25.92
N GLU A 438 -20.63 -1.62 -24.92
CA GLU A 438 -20.19 -2.35 -23.71
C GLU A 438 -19.72 -3.77 -24.09
N GLN A 439 -20.48 -4.49 -24.90
CA GLN A 439 -20.12 -5.82 -25.38
C GLN A 439 -18.75 -5.80 -26.09
N GLN A 440 -18.55 -4.84 -26.97
CA GLN A 440 -17.29 -4.71 -27.71
C GLN A 440 -16.11 -4.39 -26.78
N LEU A 441 -16.30 -3.52 -25.80
CA LEU A 441 -15.26 -3.20 -24.84
C LEU A 441 -14.87 -4.42 -23.99
N ILE A 442 -15.85 -5.17 -23.48
CA ILE A 442 -15.62 -6.39 -22.69
C ILE A 442 -14.80 -7.41 -23.50
N LEU A 443 -15.17 -7.61 -24.78
CA LEU A 443 -14.44 -8.52 -25.66
C LEU A 443 -13.01 -8.04 -25.94
N ARG A 444 -12.80 -6.74 -26.18
CA ARG A 444 -11.45 -6.16 -26.34
C ARG A 444 -10.59 -6.33 -25.08
N LEU A 445 -11.13 -6.04 -23.90
CA LEU A 445 -10.42 -6.22 -22.62
C LEU A 445 -10.05 -7.69 -22.39
N ARG A 446 -10.93 -8.62 -22.80
CA ARG A 446 -10.64 -10.06 -22.75
C ARG A 446 -9.52 -10.44 -23.72
N ASP A 447 -9.57 -9.96 -24.95
CA ASP A 447 -8.58 -10.28 -25.97
C ASP A 447 -7.21 -9.67 -25.63
N ASP A 448 -7.17 -8.45 -25.09
CA ASP A 448 -5.96 -7.87 -24.52
C ASP A 448 -5.41 -8.73 -23.36
N ALA A 449 -6.27 -9.16 -22.45
CA ALA A 449 -5.86 -10.04 -21.35
C ALA A 449 -5.25 -11.35 -21.87
N LEU A 450 -5.84 -11.96 -22.90
CA LEU A 450 -5.33 -13.18 -23.53
C LEU A 450 -4.00 -12.97 -24.25
N ALA A 451 -3.85 -11.87 -24.99
CA ALA A 451 -2.64 -11.58 -25.76
C ALA A 451 -1.39 -11.50 -24.86
N PHE A 452 -1.53 -11.00 -23.63
CA PHE A 452 -0.40 -10.78 -22.73
C PHE A 452 -0.13 -11.94 -21.76
N THR A 453 -1.00 -12.95 -21.70
CA THR A 453 -0.88 -14.04 -20.72
C THR A 453 -0.23 -15.28 -21.30
N LEU A 454 -0.42 -15.55 -22.56
CA LEU A 454 -0.11 -16.83 -23.17
C LEU A 454 1.34 -17.31 -23.04
N PRO A 455 2.38 -16.47 -23.11
CA PRO A 455 3.75 -16.94 -22.92
C PRO A 455 4.07 -17.36 -21.47
N ASN A 456 3.39 -16.76 -20.49
CA ASN A 456 3.75 -16.86 -19.07
C ASN A 456 3.02 -17.95 -18.30
N THR A 457 1.80 -18.32 -18.71
CA THR A 457 1.05 -19.42 -18.09
C THR A 457 1.57 -20.79 -18.49
N ARG A 458 2.30 -20.88 -19.61
CA ARG A 458 2.87 -22.14 -20.14
C ARG A 458 4.26 -22.46 -19.61
N LEU A 459 4.96 -21.51 -19.00
CA LEU A 459 6.18 -21.80 -18.25
C LEU A 459 5.76 -22.50 -16.99
N GLY A 460 5.94 -23.83 -16.99
CA GLY A 460 5.62 -24.68 -15.85
C GLY A 460 6.12 -24.02 -14.55
N ARG A 461 5.23 -23.91 -13.58
CA ARG A 461 5.59 -23.38 -12.27
C ARG A 461 6.68 -24.27 -11.71
N PRO A 462 7.78 -23.69 -11.15
CA PRO A 462 8.63 -24.49 -10.31
C PRO A 462 7.78 -24.98 -9.13
N GLU A 463 7.66 -26.28 -8.92
CA GLU A 463 6.84 -26.89 -7.86
C GLU A 463 7.23 -26.41 -6.45
N TRP A 464 8.49 -26.04 -6.23
CA TRP A 464 8.99 -25.68 -4.90
C TRP A 464 8.40 -24.37 -4.33
N PRO A 465 8.08 -23.30 -5.11
CA PRO A 465 7.40 -22.14 -4.52
C PRO A 465 5.97 -22.45 -4.11
N ASP A 466 5.26 -23.26 -4.88
CA ASP A 466 3.88 -23.66 -4.55
C ASP A 466 3.86 -24.44 -3.23
N ARG A 467 4.84 -25.29 -2.98
CA ARG A 467 4.97 -26.02 -1.70
C ARG A 467 5.33 -25.12 -0.51
N LEU A 468 6.01 -24.02 -0.75
CA LEU A 468 6.43 -23.10 0.32
C LEU A 468 5.36 -22.05 0.68
N TRP A 469 4.51 -21.66 -0.26
CA TRP A 469 3.62 -20.50 -0.08
C TRP A 469 2.16 -20.74 -0.45
N LEU A 470 1.82 -21.82 -1.16
CA LEU A 470 0.46 -22.07 -1.65
C LEU A 470 -0.18 -23.33 -1.09
N GLU A 471 0.57 -24.28 -0.58
CA GLU A 471 0.11 -25.47 0.14
C GLU A 471 0.27 -25.31 1.66
#